data_fe682cb1bc6baec9329c0e4c8936d986
#
_entry.id   fe682cb1bc6baec9329c0e4c8936d986
#
_cell.length_a   1.000
_cell.length_b   1.000
_cell.length_c   1.000
_cell.angle_alpha   90.00
_cell.angle_beta   90.00
_cell.angle_gamma   90.00
#
_symmetry.space_group_name_H-M   'P 1'
#
loop_
_entity.id
_entity.type
_entity.pdbx_description
1 polymer ?
#
loop_
_entity_poly.entity_id
_entity_poly.type
_entity_poly.pdbx_seq_one_letter_code
_entity_poly.pdbx_strand_id
1 'polypeptide(L)'
;MRVLALDHGQVRTGVAISDETGTLATPLTVIAQVESPAGQAALLALISARGPERIVVGLPVSLDGREHAQARRARAFAERLQEVVDIPVHLYDERFTSALADRRGGSAARDARAAAALLEDYLRTISDE
;
A
#
# COMPACT_ATOMS: atom_id res chain seq x y z
N MET A 1 -14.51 -2.31 8.20
CA MET A 1 -13.63 -1.14 7.95
C MET A 1 -13.02 -1.23 6.55
N ARG A 2 -13.15 -0.17 5.77
CA ARG A 2 -12.56 -0.14 4.45
C ARG A 2 -11.12 0.36 4.54
N VAL A 3 -10.18 -0.44 4.02
CA VAL A 3 -8.75 -0.16 4.09
C VAL A 3 -8.18 -0.04 2.68
N LEU A 4 -7.38 0.99 2.44
CA LEU A 4 -6.65 1.17 1.18
C LEU A 4 -5.20 0.74 1.41
N ALA A 5 -4.68 -0.13 0.56
CA ALA A 5 -3.30 -0.59 0.64
C ALA A 5 -2.47 -0.02 -0.51
N LEU A 6 -1.27 0.42 -0.19
CA LEU A 6 -0.34 1.00 -1.14
C LEU A 6 0.98 0.22 -1.10
N ASP A 7 1.34 -0.35 -2.24
CA ASP A 7 2.64 -1.00 -2.42
C ASP A 7 3.54 -0.01 -3.16
N HIS A 8 4.28 0.77 -2.38
CA HIS A 8 5.06 1.91 -2.89
C HIS A 8 6.23 1.46 -3.74
N GLY A 9 6.35 2.02 -4.94
CA GLY A 9 7.51 1.87 -5.81
C GLY A 9 7.94 3.22 -6.34
N GLN A 10 9.19 3.34 -6.77
CA GLN A 10 9.73 4.60 -7.30
C GLN A 10 9.03 5.01 -8.60
N VAL A 11 8.72 4.04 -9.45
CA VAL A 11 8.11 4.30 -10.75
C VAL A 11 6.60 4.09 -10.68
N ARG A 12 6.16 3.01 -10.02
CA ARG A 12 4.75 2.64 -9.95
C ARG A 12 4.40 2.26 -8.50
N THR A 13 3.20 2.66 -8.08
CA THR A 13 2.66 2.27 -6.78
C THR A 13 1.38 1.48 -7.03
N GLY A 14 1.36 0.24 -6.57
CA GLY A 14 0.16 -0.59 -6.66
C GLY A 14 -0.85 -0.20 -5.59
N VAL A 15 -2.13 -0.27 -5.92
CA VAL A 15 -3.22 0.13 -5.04
C VAL A 15 -4.25 -0.97 -4.97
N ALA A 16 -4.66 -1.32 -3.76
CA ALA A 16 -5.75 -2.27 -3.51
C ALA A 16 -6.70 -1.69 -2.46
N ILE A 17 -7.92 -2.18 -2.45
CA ILE A 17 -8.93 -1.72 -1.49
C ILE A 17 -9.69 -2.90 -0.93
N SER A 18 -10.09 -2.80 0.34
CA SER A 18 -10.98 -3.79 0.94
C SER A 18 -12.44 -3.34 0.80
N ASP A 19 -13.34 -4.29 1.00
CA ASP A 19 -14.77 -3.98 1.16
C ASP A 19 -15.01 -3.33 2.53
N GLU A 20 -16.25 -2.94 2.76
CA GLU A 20 -16.63 -2.27 4.02
C GLU A 20 -16.43 -3.15 5.24
N THR A 21 -16.53 -4.48 5.07
CA THR A 21 -16.35 -5.42 6.18
C THR A 21 -14.89 -5.70 6.50
N GLY A 22 -13.97 -5.31 5.62
CA GLY A 22 -12.56 -5.59 5.82
C GLY A 22 -12.19 -7.05 5.60
N THR A 23 -12.95 -7.74 4.76
CA THR A 23 -12.78 -9.17 4.52
C THR A 23 -12.12 -9.46 3.18
N LEU A 24 -12.52 -8.75 2.13
CA LEU A 24 -12.08 -9.01 0.76
C LEU A 24 -11.16 -7.90 0.27
N ALA A 25 -10.00 -8.28 -0.23
CA ALA A 25 -9.04 -7.35 -0.83
C ALA A 25 -9.11 -7.45 -2.34
N THR A 26 -9.24 -6.33 -3.02
CA THR A 26 -9.37 -6.25 -4.47
C THR A 26 -8.28 -5.37 -5.05
N PRO A 27 -7.52 -5.84 -6.06
CA PRO A 27 -6.61 -4.95 -6.78
C PRO A 27 -7.40 -3.84 -7.45
N LEU A 28 -6.93 -2.60 -7.30
CA LEU A 28 -7.70 -1.45 -7.78
C LEU A 28 -7.06 -0.78 -8.98
N THR A 29 -5.83 -0.34 -8.84
CA THR A 29 -5.13 0.40 -9.90
C THR A 29 -3.63 0.49 -9.60
N VAL A 30 -2.93 1.16 -10.49
CA VAL A 30 -1.51 1.51 -10.30
C VAL A 30 -1.36 3.00 -10.60
N ILE A 31 -0.63 3.69 -9.75
CA ILE A 31 -0.36 5.11 -9.93
C ILE A 31 1.11 5.28 -10.30
N ALA A 32 1.36 5.88 -11.46
CA ALA A 32 2.72 6.19 -11.88
C ALA A 32 3.22 7.42 -11.13
N GLN A 33 4.48 7.39 -10.70
CA GLN A 33 5.14 8.53 -10.05
C GLN A 33 4.25 9.14 -8.97
N VAL A 34 3.93 8.35 -7.96
CA VAL A 34 2.92 8.71 -6.95
C VAL A 34 3.27 9.98 -6.18
N GLU A 35 4.56 10.32 -6.10
CA GLU A 35 4.99 11.53 -5.38
C GLU A 35 5.13 12.76 -6.29
N SER A 36 4.89 12.60 -7.60
CA SER A 36 4.78 13.76 -8.49
C SER A 36 3.47 14.50 -8.21
N PRO A 37 3.36 15.78 -8.63
CA PRO A 37 2.09 16.50 -8.43
C PRO A 37 0.89 15.76 -9.04
N ALA A 38 1.02 15.20 -10.23
CA ALA A 38 -0.07 14.45 -10.87
C ALA A 38 -0.37 13.14 -10.14
N GLY A 39 0.68 12.42 -9.70
CA GLY A 39 0.51 11.18 -8.96
C GLY A 39 -0.15 11.40 -7.61
N GLN A 40 0.28 12.43 -6.91
CA GLN A 40 -0.32 12.78 -5.61
C GLN A 40 -1.78 13.18 -5.78
N ALA A 41 -2.11 13.97 -6.81
CA ALA A 41 -3.49 14.36 -7.08
C ALA A 41 -4.36 13.14 -7.37
N ALA A 42 -3.83 12.18 -8.16
CA ALA A 42 -4.56 10.96 -8.47
C ALA A 42 -4.82 10.14 -7.20
N LEU A 43 -3.83 10.01 -6.32
CA LEU A 43 -4.00 9.28 -5.08
C LEU A 43 -5.02 9.94 -4.16
N LEU A 44 -4.95 11.25 -3.99
CA LEU A 44 -5.89 11.97 -3.13
C LEU A 44 -7.31 11.91 -3.67
N ALA A 45 -7.49 11.97 -5.00
CA ALA A 45 -8.79 11.82 -5.64
C ALA A 45 -9.36 10.42 -5.38
N LEU A 46 -8.52 9.40 -5.45
CA LEU A 46 -8.92 8.02 -5.20
C LEU A 46 -9.35 7.83 -3.74
N ILE A 47 -8.59 8.37 -2.81
CA ILE A 47 -8.93 8.32 -1.38
C ILE A 47 -10.28 8.99 -1.14
N SER A 48 -10.50 10.16 -1.71
CA SER A 48 -11.77 10.87 -1.58
C SER A 48 -12.93 10.09 -2.17
N ALA A 49 -12.75 9.49 -3.35
CA ALA A 49 -13.81 8.75 -4.04
C ALA A 49 -14.16 7.43 -3.35
N ARG A 50 -13.18 6.75 -2.79
CA ARG A 50 -13.39 5.41 -2.21
C ARG A 50 -13.69 5.43 -0.73
N GLY A 51 -13.33 6.48 -0.02
CA GLY A 51 -13.62 6.67 1.39
C GLY A 51 -13.06 5.62 2.33
N PRO A 52 -11.77 5.26 2.20
CA PRO A 52 -11.18 4.33 3.17
C PRO A 52 -11.11 4.98 4.56
N GLU A 53 -11.19 4.15 5.58
CA GLU A 53 -11.05 4.59 6.97
C GLU A 53 -9.61 4.51 7.45
N ARG A 54 -8.76 3.81 6.71
CA ARG A 54 -7.35 3.60 7.05
C ARG A 54 -6.56 3.34 5.78
N ILE A 55 -5.31 3.77 5.78
CA ILE A 55 -4.37 3.44 4.70
C ILE A 55 -3.25 2.59 5.30
N VAL A 56 -2.85 1.53 4.59
CA VAL A 56 -1.68 0.74 4.95
C VAL A 56 -0.65 0.84 3.83
N VAL A 57 0.60 1.09 4.20
CA VAL A 57 1.73 1.15 3.26
C VAL A 57 2.65 -0.01 3.59
N GLY A 58 2.97 -0.82 2.60
CA GLY A 58 3.89 -1.93 2.78
C GLY A 58 5.31 -1.44 3.04
N LEU A 59 5.96 -2.02 4.03
CA LEU A 59 7.34 -1.71 4.37
C LEU A 59 8.20 -2.92 3.99
N PRO A 60 8.98 -2.84 2.90
CA PRO A 60 9.76 -3.99 2.41
C PRO A 60 11.07 -4.15 3.18
N VAL A 61 10.95 -4.65 4.41
CA VAL A 61 12.10 -4.94 5.27
C VAL A 61 12.72 -6.26 4.80
N SER A 62 14.05 -6.33 4.75
CA SER A 62 14.72 -7.58 4.37
C SER A 62 14.57 -8.63 5.47
N LEU A 63 14.85 -9.90 5.10
CA LEU A 63 14.66 -11.02 6.03
C LEU A 63 15.52 -10.90 7.30
N ASP A 64 16.62 -10.15 7.25
CA ASP A 64 17.46 -9.90 8.41
C ASP A 64 16.95 -8.75 9.29
N GLY A 65 15.82 -8.17 8.93
CA GLY A 65 15.21 -7.07 9.69
C GLY A 65 15.73 -5.68 9.34
N ARG A 66 16.62 -5.56 8.36
CA ARG A 66 17.19 -4.27 7.99
C ARG A 66 16.31 -3.52 6.98
N GLU A 67 16.23 -2.22 7.16
CA GLU A 67 15.57 -1.34 6.21
C GLU A 67 16.58 -0.83 5.19
N HIS A 68 16.49 -1.31 3.96
CA HIS A 68 17.30 -0.81 2.86
C HIS A 68 16.61 0.39 2.20
N ALA A 69 17.18 0.88 1.12
CA ALA A 69 16.74 2.12 0.48
C ALA A 69 15.24 2.13 0.15
N GLN A 70 14.70 1.01 -0.34
CA GLN A 70 13.29 0.93 -0.70
C GLN A 70 12.38 1.06 0.52
N ALA A 71 12.75 0.43 1.64
CA ALA A 71 11.99 0.53 2.88
C ALA A 71 12.01 1.97 3.41
N ARG A 72 13.17 2.61 3.36
CA ARG A 72 13.27 4.01 3.79
C ARG A 72 12.42 4.93 2.93
N ARG A 73 12.35 4.69 1.62
CA ARG A 73 11.49 5.48 0.72
C ARG A 73 10.02 5.27 1.04
N ALA A 74 9.63 4.01 1.31
CA ALA A 74 8.23 3.70 1.67
C ALA A 74 7.84 4.38 2.98
N ARG A 75 8.72 4.36 3.97
CA ARG A 75 8.49 5.02 5.26
C ARG A 75 8.35 6.53 5.08
N ALA A 76 9.24 7.14 4.32
CA ALA A 76 9.19 8.58 4.07
C ALA A 76 7.92 8.96 3.31
N PHE A 77 7.52 8.15 2.34
CA PHE A 77 6.26 8.34 1.60
C PHE A 77 5.07 8.30 2.56
N ALA A 78 5.02 7.30 3.45
CA ALA A 78 3.93 7.17 4.41
C ALA A 78 3.86 8.38 5.35
N GLU A 79 5.00 8.88 5.80
CA GLU A 79 5.05 10.06 6.66
C GLU A 79 4.51 11.31 5.93
N ARG A 80 4.90 11.50 4.67
CA ARG A 80 4.39 12.64 3.88
C ARG A 80 2.90 12.50 3.61
N LEU A 81 2.43 11.28 3.34
CA LEU A 81 1.02 11.05 3.10
C LEU A 81 0.20 11.38 4.36
N GLN A 82 0.68 10.99 5.54
CA GLN A 82 -0.01 11.28 6.79
C GLN A 82 -0.18 12.79 7.01
N GLU A 83 0.69 13.60 6.46
CA GLU A 83 0.59 15.07 6.61
C GLU A 83 -0.58 15.66 5.79
N VAL A 84 -1.04 14.95 4.74
CA VAL A 84 -2.05 15.49 3.82
C VAL A 84 -3.39 14.75 3.88
N VAL A 85 -3.50 13.70 4.69
CA VAL A 85 -4.77 12.97 4.85
C VAL A 85 -5.19 12.99 6.31
N ASP A 86 -6.50 12.87 6.54
CA ASP A 86 -7.07 12.90 7.90
C ASP A 86 -7.20 11.51 8.52
N ILE A 87 -7.10 10.46 7.71
CA ILE A 87 -7.22 9.08 8.19
C ILE A 87 -5.85 8.52 8.56
N PRO A 88 -5.78 7.51 9.45
CA PRO A 88 -4.50 6.94 9.84
C PRO A 88 -3.78 6.26 8.68
N VAL A 89 -2.46 6.45 8.62
CA VAL A 89 -1.58 5.77 7.68
C VAL A 89 -0.66 4.87 8.48
N HIS A 90 -0.78 3.55 8.28
CA HIS A 90 0.01 2.56 9.00
C HIS A 90 1.04 1.93 8.08
N LEU A 91 2.19 1.60 8.64
CA LEU A 91 3.19 0.80 7.95
C LEU A 91 2.99 -0.66 8.32
N TYR A 92 3.17 -1.56 7.37
CA TYR A 92 3.07 -3.00 7.61
C TYR A 92 4.31 -3.69 7.07
N ASP A 93 5.02 -4.39 7.97
CA ASP A 93 6.21 -5.17 7.59
C ASP A 93 5.76 -6.36 6.75
N GLU A 94 6.15 -6.35 5.47
CA GLU A 94 5.76 -7.39 4.51
C GLU A 94 6.87 -8.41 4.26
N ARG A 95 7.85 -8.49 5.19
CA ARG A 95 9.01 -9.35 5.07
C ARG A 95 8.66 -10.82 4.78
N PHE A 96 7.57 -11.30 5.34
CA PHE A 96 7.14 -12.69 5.23
C PHE A 96 5.84 -12.86 4.43
N THR A 97 5.46 -11.87 3.62
CA THR A 97 4.23 -11.94 2.86
C THR A 97 4.48 -12.35 1.41
N SER A 98 3.43 -12.83 0.73
CA SER A 98 3.48 -13.15 -0.69
C SER A 98 3.69 -11.91 -1.56
N ALA A 99 3.40 -10.71 -1.05
CA ALA A 99 3.58 -9.47 -1.78
C ALA A 99 5.01 -9.27 -2.27
N LEU A 100 6.01 -9.68 -1.47
CA LEU A 100 7.41 -9.58 -1.86
C LEU A 100 7.72 -10.39 -3.12
N ALA A 101 7.16 -11.58 -3.23
CA ALA A 101 7.37 -12.44 -4.41
C ALA A 101 6.73 -11.81 -5.66
N ASP A 102 5.57 -11.20 -5.51
CA ASP A 102 4.82 -10.61 -6.62
C ASP A 102 5.46 -9.34 -7.18
N ARG A 103 6.39 -8.74 -6.48
CA ARG A 103 7.12 -7.55 -6.97
C ARG A 103 8.07 -7.85 -8.10
N ARG A 104 8.46 -9.10 -8.26
CA ARG A 104 9.42 -9.50 -9.28
C ARG A 104 8.73 -9.51 -10.63
N GLY A 105 9.28 -8.79 -11.60
CA GLY A 105 8.82 -8.78 -12.97
C GLY A 105 8.01 -7.54 -13.41
N GLY A 106 7.60 -6.68 -12.52
CA GLY A 106 7.29 -5.28 -12.81
C GLY A 106 6.18 -4.93 -13.78
N SER A 107 5.10 -5.74 -13.92
CA SER A 107 3.94 -5.31 -14.69
C SER A 107 2.95 -4.55 -13.78
N ALA A 108 2.15 -3.64 -14.38
CA ALA A 108 1.15 -2.88 -13.64
C ALA A 108 0.13 -3.79 -12.94
N ALA A 109 -0.33 -4.84 -13.63
CA ALA A 109 -1.26 -5.80 -13.04
C ALA A 109 -0.64 -6.51 -11.83
N ARG A 110 0.64 -6.83 -11.92
CA ARG A 110 1.37 -7.48 -10.83
C ARG A 110 1.52 -6.56 -9.64
N ASP A 111 1.78 -5.27 -9.88
CA ASP A 111 1.90 -4.29 -8.79
C ASP A 111 0.59 -4.14 -8.02
N ALA A 112 -0.55 -4.12 -8.73
CA ALA A 112 -1.86 -4.05 -8.08
C ALA A 112 -2.16 -5.34 -7.30
N ARG A 113 -1.78 -6.50 -7.84
CA ARG A 113 -1.95 -7.78 -7.12
C ARG A 113 -1.07 -7.86 -5.88
N ALA A 114 0.13 -7.30 -5.96
CA ALA A 114 1.02 -7.25 -4.78
C ALA A 114 0.39 -6.41 -3.67
N ALA A 115 -0.24 -5.29 -4.03
CA ALA A 115 -0.96 -4.47 -3.07
C ALA A 115 -2.14 -5.23 -2.46
N ALA A 116 -2.86 -6.02 -3.26
CA ALA A 116 -3.98 -6.84 -2.76
C ALA A 116 -3.49 -7.94 -1.81
N ALA A 117 -2.36 -8.58 -2.12
CA ALA A 117 -1.77 -9.60 -1.26
C ALA A 117 -1.33 -8.99 0.08
N LEU A 118 -0.71 -7.82 0.04
CA LEU A 118 -0.36 -7.06 1.23
C LEU A 118 -1.59 -6.78 2.08
N LEU A 119 -2.67 -6.34 1.43
CA LEU A 119 -3.90 -6.00 2.12
C LEU A 119 -4.54 -7.24 2.77
N GLU A 120 -4.56 -8.37 2.08
CA GLU A 120 -5.08 -9.61 2.64
C GLU A 120 -4.35 -9.98 3.93
N ASP A 121 -3.02 -9.91 3.92
CA ASP A 121 -2.22 -10.23 5.10
C ASP A 121 -2.50 -9.25 6.24
N TYR A 122 -2.58 -7.96 5.92
CA TYR A 122 -2.88 -6.93 6.90
C TYR A 122 -4.26 -7.13 7.53
N LEU A 123 -5.27 -7.44 6.71
CA LEU A 123 -6.63 -7.65 7.19
C LEU A 123 -6.71 -8.85 8.14
N ARG A 124 -5.96 -9.91 7.87
CA ARG A 124 -5.90 -11.06 8.80
C ARG A 124 -5.31 -10.65 10.15
N THR A 125 -4.30 -9.80 10.12
CA THR A 125 -3.67 -9.31 11.35
C THR A 125 -4.65 -8.54 12.24
N ILE A 126 -5.42 -7.64 11.66
CA ILE A 126 -6.36 -6.83 12.44
C ILE A 126 -7.63 -7.59 12.83
N SER A 127 -8.02 -8.62 12.09
CA SER A 127 -9.20 -9.41 12.43
C SER A 127 -8.93 -10.38 13.58
N ASP A 128 -7.67 -10.67 13.88
CA ASP A 128 -7.28 -11.53 14.99
C ASP A 128 -7.17 -10.77 16.32
N GLU A 129 -7.39 -9.46 16.31
CA GLU A 129 -7.32 -8.62 17.52
C GLU A 129 -8.58 -8.70 18.41
#